data_9d9ccc1ca418656640ba7328bf7b9938
#
_entry.id   9d9ccc1ca418656640ba7328bf7b9938
#
_cell.length_a   1.000
_cell.length_b   1.000
_cell.length_c   1.000
_cell.angle_alpha   90.00
_cell.angle_beta   90.00
_cell.angle_gamma   90.00
#
_symmetry.space_group_name_H-M   'P 1'
#
loop_
_entity.id
_entity.type
_entity.pdbx_description
1 polymer ?
#
loop_
_entity_poly.entity_id
_entity_poly.type
_entity_poly.pdbx_seq_one_letter_code
_entity_poly.pdbx_strand_id
1 'polypeptide(L)'
;NFSVSYMQVKQHVIYRRGSKRPKTIDDLLDLDIVVIANSSHAEFLRSLKETFPTLTWREVDEVEPLDLLENIHSGRADITIVDSTFYTVNRNIYPKARRAFDLHEEKNIAWAFPKSDDHSLFKAANSFLVEYRDSGQLKKLRDKYFENKRLDEGGALTFSKHIGNRLPKWEEYFKTTADEFNLDWLFIAAISYQESH
;
A
#
# COMPACT_ATOMS: atom_id res chain seq x y z
N ASN A 1 7.33 -25.92 5.56
CA ASN A 1 7.54 -26.10 4.10
C ASN A 1 6.84 -24.99 3.35
N PHE A 2 7.46 -24.47 2.26
CA PHE A 2 6.86 -23.47 1.38
C PHE A 2 6.59 -24.10 0.01
N SER A 3 5.46 -23.74 -0.60
CA SER A 3 5.13 -24.13 -1.97
C SER A 3 6.11 -23.52 -2.98
N VAL A 4 5.99 -23.88 -4.26
CA VAL A 4 6.53 -23.08 -5.35
C VAL A 4 5.96 -21.66 -5.26
N SER A 5 6.76 -20.67 -5.65
CA SER A 5 6.31 -19.28 -5.67
C SER A 5 5.19 -19.08 -6.70
N TYR A 6 4.14 -18.35 -6.30
CA TYR A 6 3.05 -17.98 -7.19
C TYR A 6 3.05 -16.49 -7.55
N MET A 7 3.82 -15.67 -6.83
CA MET A 7 3.92 -14.24 -7.07
C MET A 7 5.28 -13.71 -6.61
N GLN A 8 5.72 -12.61 -7.20
CA GLN A 8 6.87 -11.84 -6.77
C GLN A 8 6.43 -10.43 -6.39
N VAL A 9 6.97 -9.89 -5.32
CA VAL A 9 6.71 -8.54 -4.84
C VAL A 9 8.00 -7.79 -4.62
N LYS A 10 7.98 -6.48 -4.86
CA LYS A 10 9.04 -5.54 -4.50
C LYS A 10 8.62 -4.77 -3.26
N GLN A 11 9.56 -4.29 -2.51
CA GLN A 11 9.32 -3.34 -1.43
C GLN A 11 9.59 -1.93 -1.94
N HIS A 12 8.54 -1.11 -1.98
CA HIS A 12 8.59 0.27 -2.45
C HIS A 12 8.84 1.22 -1.29
N VAL A 13 9.82 2.08 -1.45
CA VAL A 13 9.96 3.27 -0.62
C VAL A 13 8.96 4.30 -1.13
N ILE A 14 8.09 4.76 -0.25
CA ILE A 14 7.03 5.73 -0.54
C ILE A 14 7.38 7.05 0.13
N TYR A 15 7.30 8.14 -0.63
CA TYR A 15 7.54 9.51 -0.20
C TYR A 15 6.36 10.41 -0.54
N ARG A 16 6.30 11.59 0.05
CA ARG A 16 5.24 12.56 -0.22
C ARG A 16 5.53 13.36 -1.49
N ARG A 17 4.57 13.41 -2.42
CA ARG A 17 4.63 14.29 -3.60
C ARG A 17 4.75 15.74 -3.16
N GLY A 18 5.72 16.45 -3.74
CA GLY A 18 6.07 17.83 -3.38
C GLY A 18 7.29 17.96 -2.44
N SER A 19 7.70 16.86 -1.79
CA SER A 19 9.00 16.77 -1.11
C SER A 19 10.10 16.33 -2.07
N LYS A 20 11.37 16.48 -1.66
CA LYS A 20 12.51 15.97 -2.41
C LYS A 20 12.39 14.45 -2.52
N ARG A 21 12.40 13.90 -3.74
CA ARG A 21 12.32 12.47 -3.98
C ARG A 21 13.65 11.81 -3.60
N PRO A 22 13.69 10.89 -2.62
CA PRO A 22 14.87 10.10 -2.33
C PRO A 22 15.16 9.12 -3.47
N LYS A 23 16.44 8.77 -3.69
CA LYS A 23 16.89 7.88 -4.76
C LYS A 23 17.66 6.68 -4.22
N THR A 24 18.27 6.83 -3.05
CA THR A 24 19.12 5.82 -2.40
C THR A 24 18.79 5.73 -0.90
N ILE A 25 19.38 4.77 -0.21
CA ILE A 25 19.26 4.62 1.25
C ILE A 25 19.89 5.83 1.97
N ASP A 26 20.99 6.38 1.44
CA ASP A 26 21.63 7.57 2.03
C ASP A 26 20.68 8.77 2.10
N ASP A 27 19.80 8.93 1.12
CA ASP A 27 18.78 10.01 1.10
C ASP A 27 17.72 9.83 2.20
N LEU A 28 17.66 8.68 2.88
CA LEU A 28 16.69 8.38 3.93
C LEU A 28 17.18 8.69 5.36
N LEU A 29 18.48 8.91 5.55
CA LEU A 29 19.12 8.95 6.88
C LEU A 29 18.56 10.04 7.81
N ASP A 30 18.15 11.17 7.25
CA ASP A 30 17.62 12.32 8.00
C ASP A 30 16.09 12.46 7.89
N LEU A 31 15.39 11.45 7.36
CA LEU A 31 13.94 11.47 7.14
C LEU A 31 13.20 10.68 8.22
N ASP A 32 11.99 11.11 8.56
CA ASP A 32 11.09 10.38 9.45
C ASP A 32 10.48 9.18 8.71
N ILE A 33 11.05 8.00 8.98
CA ILE A 33 10.61 6.73 8.40
C ILE A 33 9.64 6.04 9.36
N VAL A 34 8.47 5.63 8.89
CA VAL A 34 7.50 4.87 9.68
C VAL A 34 7.19 3.52 9.00
N VAL A 35 7.23 2.44 9.77
CA VAL A 35 6.88 1.08 9.32
C VAL A 35 6.09 0.35 10.40
N ILE A 36 5.36 -0.69 10.00
CA ILE A 36 4.64 -1.56 10.95
C ILE A 36 5.67 -2.38 11.74
N ALA A 37 5.48 -2.44 13.05
CA ALA A 37 6.31 -3.22 13.96
C ALA A 37 6.26 -4.72 13.61
N ASN A 38 7.37 -5.41 13.85
CA ASN A 38 7.52 -6.84 13.58
C ASN A 38 7.22 -7.26 12.14
N SER A 39 7.24 -6.31 11.20
CA SER A 39 7.05 -6.58 9.77
C SER A 39 8.37 -6.94 9.09
N SER A 40 8.28 -7.54 7.91
CA SER A 40 9.46 -7.79 7.06
C SER A 40 10.16 -6.50 6.62
N HIS A 41 9.46 -5.36 6.63
CA HIS A 41 10.02 -4.04 6.37
C HIS A 41 10.90 -3.56 7.53
N ALA A 42 10.44 -3.74 8.78
CA ALA A 42 11.22 -3.44 9.97
C ALA A 42 12.46 -4.33 10.08
N GLU A 43 12.33 -5.64 9.80
CA GLU A 43 13.48 -6.55 9.77
C GLU A 43 14.52 -6.13 8.74
N PHE A 44 14.07 -5.74 7.55
CA PHE A 44 14.98 -5.24 6.52
C PHE A 44 15.70 -3.96 6.94
N LEU A 45 15.00 -2.99 7.54
CA LEU A 45 15.65 -1.78 8.06
C LEU A 45 16.69 -2.11 9.16
N ARG A 46 16.40 -3.10 10.02
CA ARG A 46 17.38 -3.57 11.02
C ARG A 46 18.63 -4.15 10.37
N SER A 47 18.49 -4.91 9.28
CA SER A 47 19.63 -5.44 8.53
C SER A 47 20.49 -4.35 7.89
N LEU A 48 19.87 -3.25 7.46
CA LEU A 48 20.56 -2.11 6.87
C LEU A 48 21.42 -1.33 7.90
N LYS A 49 21.12 -1.43 9.20
CA LYS A 49 21.92 -0.76 10.23
C LYS A 49 23.39 -1.18 10.28
N GLU A 50 23.72 -2.36 9.80
CA GLU A 50 25.11 -2.81 9.70
C GLU A 50 25.90 -1.94 8.70
N THR A 51 25.23 -1.50 7.61
CA THR A 51 25.86 -0.66 6.57
C THR A 51 25.57 0.83 6.81
N PHE A 52 24.43 1.17 7.38
CA PHE A 52 23.97 2.54 7.65
C PHE A 52 23.65 2.72 9.15
N PRO A 53 24.66 2.85 10.04
CA PRO A 53 24.44 2.90 11.50
C PRO A 53 23.57 4.06 11.99
N THR A 54 23.52 5.16 11.23
CA THR A 54 22.73 6.36 11.54
C THR A 54 21.28 6.26 11.07
N LEU A 55 20.92 5.25 10.30
CA LEU A 55 19.54 5.03 9.83
C LEU A 55 18.61 4.85 11.04
N THR A 56 17.56 5.65 11.13
CA THR A 56 16.55 5.58 12.19
C THR A 56 15.14 5.46 11.58
N TRP A 57 14.23 4.83 12.32
CA TRP A 57 12.83 4.70 11.93
C TRP A 57 11.96 4.54 13.16
N ARG A 58 10.67 4.76 13.01
CA ARG A 58 9.64 4.47 14.02
C ARG A 58 8.89 3.21 13.62
N GLU A 59 8.71 2.30 14.57
CA GLU A 59 7.82 1.15 14.43
C GLU A 59 6.49 1.49 15.09
N VAL A 60 5.38 1.21 14.41
CA VAL A 60 4.03 1.45 14.90
C VAL A 60 3.26 0.14 14.96
N ASP A 61 2.53 -0.06 16.04
CA ASP A 61 1.66 -1.21 16.28
C ASP A 61 0.20 -0.83 16.02
N GLU A 62 -0.65 -1.84 15.86
CA GLU A 62 -2.11 -1.69 15.74
C GLU A 62 -2.58 -0.74 14.62
N VAL A 63 -1.81 -0.68 13.52
CA VAL A 63 -2.13 0.11 12.34
C VAL A 63 -2.20 -0.77 11.10
N GLU A 64 -3.06 -0.39 10.17
CA GLU A 64 -3.14 -1.05 8.86
C GLU A 64 -2.12 -0.44 7.87
N PRO A 65 -1.66 -1.20 6.87
CA PRO A 65 -0.76 -0.66 5.85
C PRO A 65 -1.33 0.58 5.12
N LEU A 66 -2.66 0.73 5.10
CA LEU A 66 -3.34 1.88 4.51
C LEU A 66 -3.07 3.17 5.28
N ASP A 67 -2.97 3.09 6.62
CA ASP A 67 -2.66 4.22 7.49
C ASP A 67 -1.25 4.77 7.23
N LEU A 68 -0.32 3.90 6.83
CA LEU A 68 1.02 4.32 6.44
C LEU A 68 0.99 5.21 5.19
N LEU A 69 0.18 4.85 4.17
CA LEU A 69 0.01 5.67 2.97
C LEU A 69 -0.69 6.99 3.31
N GLU A 70 -1.64 7.00 4.24
CA GLU A 70 -2.29 8.20 4.73
C GLU A 70 -1.30 9.12 5.46
N ASN A 71 -0.42 8.57 6.31
CA ASN A 71 0.61 9.34 7.00
C ASN A 71 1.53 10.07 6.01
N ILE A 72 1.95 9.41 4.93
CA ILE A 72 2.71 10.05 3.87
C ILE A 72 1.88 11.10 3.14
N HIS A 73 0.63 10.77 2.78
CA HIS A 73 -0.25 11.70 2.07
C HIS A 73 -0.49 13.00 2.84
N SER A 74 -0.75 12.89 4.14
CA SER A 74 -1.00 14.03 5.03
C SER A 74 0.28 14.77 5.45
N GLY A 75 1.46 14.16 5.33
CA GLY A 75 2.75 14.71 5.77
C GLY A 75 3.02 14.50 7.26
N ARG A 76 2.41 13.47 7.88
CA ARG A 76 2.69 13.04 9.25
C ARG A 76 3.95 12.17 9.36
N ALA A 77 4.47 11.70 8.23
CA ALA A 77 5.75 11.04 8.08
C ALA A 77 6.33 11.38 6.70
N ASP A 78 7.65 11.29 6.54
CA ASP A 78 8.33 11.55 5.28
C ASP A 78 8.36 10.31 4.39
N ILE A 79 8.62 9.14 4.99
CA ILE A 79 8.87 7.88 4.31
C ILE A 79 8.09 6.74 4.96
N THR A 80 7.57 5.85 4.12
CA THR A 80 7.17 4.50 4.53
C THR A 80 7.61 3.47 3.50
N ILE A 81 7.49 2.19 3.88
CA ILE A 81 7.80 1.05 3.01
C ILE A 81 6.58 0.16 2.94
N VAL A 82 6.17 -0.18 1.71
CA VAL A 82 5.04 -1.08 1.47
C VAL A 82 5.33 -2.01 0.29
N ASP A 83 4.63 -3.13 0.23
CA ASP A 83 4.73 -4.05 -0.90
C ASP A 83 4.13 -3.47 -2.18
N SER A 84 4.75 -3.78 -3.32
CA SER A 84 4.36 -3.27 -4.64
C SER A 84 2.91 -3.57 -5.01
N THR A 85 2.40 -4.75 -4.66
CA THR A 85 1.01 -5.15 -4.89
C THR A 85 0.04 -4.31 -4.08
N PHE A 86 0.34 -4.11 -2.79
CA PHE A 86 -0.45 -3.26 -1.92
C PHE A 86 -0.49 -1.82 -2.42
N TYR A 87 0.68 -1.25 -2.76
CA TYR A 87 0.77 0.10 -3.32
C TYR A 87 -0.01 0.25 -4.63
N THR A 88 0.12 -0.71 -5.54
CA THR A 88 -0.55 -0.67 -6.84
C THR A 88 -2.07 -0.56 -6.72
N VAL A 89 -2.67 -1.28 -5.78
CA VAL A 89 -4.11 -1.25 -5.55
C VAL A 89 -4.58 0.04 -4.87
N ASN A 90 -3.78 0.58 -3.94
CA ASN A 90 -4.21 1.64 -3.03
C ASN A 90 -3.69 3.05 -3.39
N ARG A 91 -2.75 3.19 -4.33
CA ARG A 91 -2.08 4.47 -4.66
C ARG A 91 -3.02 5.62 -5.05
N ASN A 92 -4.24 5.30 -5.52
CA ASN A 92 -5.22 6.33 -5.89
C ASN A 92 -5.98 6.90 -4.70
N ILE A 93 -6.08 6.13 -3.61
CA ILE A 93 -6.71 6.60 -2.37
C ILE A 93 -5.86 7.74 -1.79
N TYR A 94 -4.52 7.60 -1.88
CA TYR A 94 -3.57 8.58 -1.35
C TYR A 94 -2.61 9.09 -2.43
N PRO A 95 -3.08 9.93 -3.37
CA PRO A 95 -2.32 10.30 -4.57
C PRO A 95 -1.08 11.17 -4.31
N LYS A 96 -0.88 11.68 -3.08
CA LYS A 96 0.37 12.34 -2.71
C LYS A 96 1.43 11.35 -2.20
N ALA A 97 1.05 10.12 -1.81
CA ALA A 97 1.98 9.05 -1.49
C ALA A 97 2.53 8.46 -2.80
N ARG A 98 3.80 8.68 -3.09
CA ARG A 98 4.43 8.32 -4.37
C ARG A 98 5.60 7.38 -4.16
N ARG A 99 5.77 6.43 -5.09
CA ARG A 99 6.94 5.56 -5.12
C ARG A 99 8.20 6.37 -5.44
N ALA A 100 9.21 6.24 -4.58
CA ALA A 100 10.54 6.79 -4.77
C ALA A 100 11.43 5.81 -5.56
N PHE A 101 11.74 4.66 -4.96
CA PHE A 101 12.56 3.59 -5.53
C PHE A 101 12.20 2.25 -4.87
N ASP A 102 12.82 1.16 -5.33
CA ASP A 102 12.66 -0.18 -4.75
C ASP A 102 13.86 -0.50 -3.86
N LEU A 103 13.63 -1.08 -2.68
CA LEU A 103 14.69 -1.33 -1.70
C LEU A 103 15.69 -2.42 -2.13
N HIS A 104 15.21 -3.46 -2.78
CA HIS A 104 16.01 -4.60 -3.21
C HIS A 104 15.28 -5.41 -4.29
N GLU A 105 15.87 -6.56 -4.65
CA GLU A 105 15.28 -7.51 -5.60
C GLU A 105 13.91 -8.03 -5.16
N GLU A 106 13.19 -8.62 -6.10
CA GLU A 106 11.87 -9.17 -5.89
C GLU A 106 11.89 -10.32 -4.87
N LYS A 107 10.95 -10.30 -3.94
CA LYS A 107 10.72 -11.39 -2.98
C LYS A 107 9.65 -12.35 -3.51
N ASN A 108 9.90 -13.62 -3.33
CA ASN A 108 8.95 -14.67 -3.69
C ASN A 108 7.85 -14.82 -2.63
N ILE A 109 6.62 -14.87 -3.08
CA ILE A 109 5.45 -15.19 -2.24
C ILE A 109 5.05 -16.63 -2.51
N ALA A 110 4.90 -17.42 -1.44
CA ALA A 110 4.55 -18.83 -1.47
C ALA A 110 3.58 -19.18 -0.34
N TRP A 111 2.86 -20.27 -0.48
CA TRP A 111 2.02 -20.78 0.60
C TRP A 111 2.86 -21.50 1.63
N ALA A 112 2.59 -21.24 2.90
CA ALA A 112 3.26 -21.89 4.03
C ALA A 112 2.45 -23.10 4.51
N PHE A 113 3.12 -24.20 4.73
CA PHE A 113 2.55 -25.45 5.25
C PHE A 113 3.26 -25.85 6.55
N PRO A 114 2.53 -26.35 7.55
CA PRO A 114 3.14 -26.90 8.75
C PRO A 114 4.03 -28.09 8.39
N LYS A 115 4.98 -28.42 9.26
CA LYS A 115 5.72 -29.67 9.18
C LYS A 115 4.77 -30.81 9.53
N SER A 116 4.66 -31.80 8.67
CA SER A 116 3.80 -32.99 8.83
C SER A 116 4.41 -34.15 8.07
N ASP A 117 4.16 -35.36 8.51
CA ASP A 117 4.51 -36.57 7.78
C ASP A 117 3.56 -36.79 6.58
N ASP A 118 2.35 -36.29 6.67
CA ASP A 118 1.41 -36.24 5.55
C ASP A 118 1.73 -35.00 4.66
N HIS A 119 2.31 -35.28 3.51
CA HIS A 119 2.63 -34.27 2.48
C HIS A 119 1.58 -34.18 1.36
N SER A 120 0.42 -34.81 1.50
CA SER A 120 -0.59 -34.88 0.43
C SER A 120 -1.07 -33.50 0.00
N LEU A 121 -1.45 -32.64 0.97
CA LEU A 121 -1.90 -31.26 0.72
C LEU A 121 -0.77 -30.39 0.11
N PHE A 122 0.44 -30.50 0.63
CA PHE A 122 1.60 -29.80 0.10
C PHE A 122 1.87 -30.17 -1.37
N LYS A 123 1.84 -31.48 -1.71
CA LYS A 123 2.02 -31.95 -3.08
C LYS A 123 0.90 -31.47 -3.99
N ALA A 124 -0.36 -31.58 -3.55
CA ALA A 124 -1.51 -31.11 -4.32
C ALA A 124 -1.43 -29.60 -4.62
N ALA A 125 -1.06 -28.79 -3.61
CA ALA A 125 -0.89 -27.36 -3.76
C ALA A 125 0.23 -27.01 -4.76
N ASN A 126 1.37 -27.67 -4.70
CA ASN A 126 2.46 -27.45 -5.66
C ASN A 126 2.06 -27.82 -7.08
N SER A 127 1.42 -28.98 -7.27
CA SER A 127 0.93 -29.42 -8.59
C SER A 127 -0.07 -28.41 -9.16
N PHE A 128 -1.03 -27.96 -8.35
CA PHE A 128 -2.00 -26.93 -8.74
C PHE A 128 -1.32 -25.62 -9.15
N LEU A 129 -0.38 -25.11 -8.35
CA LEU A 129 0.29 -23.84 -8.65
C LEU A 129 1.14 -23.91 -9.92
N VAL A 130 1.82 -25.03 -10.15
CA VAL A 130 2.59 -25.26 -11.38
C VAL A 130 1.67 -25.28 -12.59
N GLU A 131 0.59 -26.07 -12.56
CA GLU A 131 -0.39 -26.16 -13.64
C GLU A 131 -1.05 -24.82 -13.92
N TYR A 132 -1.46 -24.12 -12.85
CA TYR A 132 -2.14 -22.81 -12.93
C TYR A 132 -1.22 -21.72 -13.50
N ARG A 133 0.08 -21.78 -13.20
CA ARG A 133 1.11 -20.91 -13.80
C ARG A 133 1.32 -21.24 -15.27
N ASP A 134 1.53 -22.53 -15.58
CA ASP A 134 1.90 -22.99 -16.93
C ASP A 134 0.73 -22.83 -17.93
N SER A 135 -0.52 -22.91 -17.45
CA SER A 135 -1.72 -22.60 -18.24
C SER A 135 -1.94 -21.10 -18.47
N GLY A 136 -1.13 -20.22 -17.85
CA GLY A 136 -1.30 -18.76 -17.93
C GLY A 136 -2.45 -18.19 -17.10
N GLN A 137 -3.18 -19.02 -16.36
CA GLN A 137 -4.30 -18.57 -15.52
C GLN A 137 -3.81 -17.68 -14.38
N LEU A 138 -2.66 -17.99 -13.78
CA LEU A 138 -2.05 -17.17 -12.73
C LEU A 138 -1.72 -15.77 -13.22
N LYS A 139 -1.20 -15.65 -14.45
CA LYS A 139 -0.94 -14.34 -15.08
C LYS A 139 -2.24 -13.56 -15.28
N LYS A 140 -3.29 -14.18 -15.83
CA LYS A 140 -4.59 -13.53 -16.02
C LYS A 140 -5.19 -13.03 -14.71
N LEU A 141 -5.07 -13.82 -13.63
CA LEU A 141 -5.55 -13.43 -12.31
C LEU A 141 -4.79 -12.22 -11.77
N ARG A 142 -3.47 -12.24 -11.87
CA ARG A 142 -2.61 -11.13 -11.46
C ARG A 142 -2.93 -9.85 -12.23
N ASP A 143 -3.03 -9.94 -13.56
CA ASP A 143 -3.36 -8.80 -14.43
C ASP A 143 -4.73 -8.20 -14.08
N LYS A 144 -5.71 -9.07 -13.77
CA LYS A 144 -7.05 -8.64 -13.36
C LYS A 144 -7.03 -7.79 -12.08
N TYR A 145 -6.24 -8.17 -11.09
CA TYR A 145 -6.27 -7.54 -9.77
C TYR A 145 -5.19 -6.47 -9.57
N PHE A 146 -4.05 -6.56 -10.25
CA PHE A 146 -2.90 -5.70 -9.98
C PHE A 146 -2.41 -4.87 -11.17
N GLU A 147 -2.67 -5.24 -12.43
CA GLU A 147 -2.04 -4.57 -13.57
C GLU A 147 -2.97 -3.68 -14.39
N ASN A 148 -4.29 -3.87 -14.39
CA ASN A 148 -5.18 -3.33 -15.43
C ASN A 148 -6.06 -2.15 -15.05
N LYS A 149 -5.74 -1.38 -14.03
CA LYS A 149 -6.43 -0.11 -13.84
C LYS A 149 -5.53 1.02 -14.35
N ARG A 150 -5.82 1.55 -15.55
CA ARG A 150 -5.43 2.92 -15.89
C ARG A 150 -6.04 3.80 -14.81
N LEU A 151 -5.21 4.18 -13.87
CA LEU A 151 -5.62 4.95 -12.73
C LEU A 151 -5.62 6.41 -13.18
N ASP A 152 -6.74 7.05 -13.14
CA ASP A 152 -6.83 8.50 -13.31
C ASP A 152 -6.20 9.20 -12.10
N GLU A 153 -4.87 9.31 -12.14
CA GLU A 153 -4.11 10.02 -11.09
C GLU A 153 -4.53 11.50 -11.02
N GLY A 154 -4.94 12.09 -12.13
CA GLY A 154 -5.44 13.46 -12.19
C GLY A 154 -6.76 13.61 -11.44
N GLY A 155 -7.70 12.71 -11.69
CA GLY A 155 -8.97 12.63 -10.97
C GLY A 155 -8.78 12.41 -9.47
N ALA A 156 -7.92 11.46 -9.08
CA ALA A 156 -7.64 11.18 -7.68
C ALA A 156 -6.99 12.38 -6.94
N LEU A 157 -6.07 13.10 -7.58
CA LEU A 157 -5.48 14.32 -7.02
C LEU A 157 -6.51 15.45 -6.91
N THR A 158 -7.38 15.60 -7.92
CA THR A 158 -8.46 16.59 -7.91
C THR A 158 -9.47 16.28 -6.81
N PHE A 159 -9.88 15.02 -6.67
CA PHE A 159 -10.74 14.56 -5.59
C PHE A 159 -10.14 14.84 -4.20
N SER A 160 -8.88 14.45 -3.98
CA SER A 160 -8.15 14.72 -2.74
C SER A 160 -8.07 16.24 -2.41
N LYS A 161 -7.87 17.07 -3.44
CA LYS A 161 -7.88 18.53 -3.28
C LYS A 161 -9.27 19.06 -2.91
N HIS A 162 -10.33 18.50 -3.47
CA HIS A 162 -11.69 18.88 -3.15
C HIS A 162 -12.10 18.47 -1.74
N ILE A 163 -11.70 17.28 -1.27
CA ILE A 163 -11.87 16.86 0.13
C ILE A 163 -11.19 17.87 1.07
N GLY A 164 -9.94 18.25 0.81
CA GLY A 164 -9.23 19.19 1.69
C GLY A 164 -9.71 20.64 1.66
N ASN A 165 -10.25 21.12 0.53
CA ASN A 165 -10.51 22.55 0.33
C ASN A 165 -12.00 22.91 0.16
N ARG A 166 -12.82 21.98 -0.33
CA ARG A 166 -14.25 22.22 -0.59
C ARG A 166 -15.14 21.57 0.45
N LEU A 167 -14.91 20.31 0.76
CA LEU A 167 -15.74 19.56 1.70
C LEU A 167 -15.89 20.26 3.05
N PRO A 168 -14.84 20.81 3.70
CA PRO A 168 -14.98 21.49 4.99
C PRO A 168 -15.94 22.68 4.98
N LYS A 169 -16.15 23.29 3.81
CA LYS A 169 -17.08 24.45 3.68
C LYS A 169 -18.55 24.03 3.74
N TRP A 170 -18.83 22.77 3.44
CA TRP A 170 -20.17 22.23 3.33
C TRP A 170 -20.46 21.13 4.35
N GLU A 171 -19.46 20.73 5.13
CA GLU A 171 -19.50 19.60 6.07
C GLU A 171 -20.64 19.75 7.08
N GLU A 172 -20.82 20.94 7.66
CA GLU A 172 -21.87 21.20 8.63
C GLU A 172 -23.28 21.04 8.02
N TYR A 173 -23.46 21.51 6.79
CA TYR A 173 -24.75 21.33 6.06
C TYR A 173 -25.04 19.85 5.79
N PHE A 174 -24.03 19.08 5.37
CA PHE A 174 -24.18 17.65 5.14
C PHE A 174 -24.51 16.90 6.43
N LYS A 175 -23.85 17.24 7.54
CA LYS A 175 -24.13 16.63 8.85
C LYS A 175 -25.52 16.96 9.35
N THR A 176 -25.93 18.22 9.31
CA THR A 176 -27.26 18.63 9.73
C THR A 176 -28.37 17.94 8.93
N THR A 177 -28.21 17.87 7.60
CA THR A 177 -29.18 17.18 6.75
C THR A 177 -29.18 15.65 7.00
N ALA A 178 -28.02 15.06 7.21
CA ALA A 178 -27.89 13.63 7.49
C ALA A 178 -28.59 13.27 8.81
N ASP A 179 -28.43 14.08 9.85
CA ASP A 179 -29.08 13.89 11.15
C ASP A 179 -30.62 13.96 11.03
N GLU A 180 -31.14 14.92 10.24
CA GLU A 180 -32.58 15.07 10.03
C GLU A 180 -33.21 13.84 9.38
N PHE A 181 -32.52 13.18 8.44
CA PHE A 181 -33.00 12.03 7.68
C PHE A 181 -32.42 10.68 8.13
N ASN A 182 -31.66 10.65 9.22
CA ASN A 182 -30.96 9.46 9.73
C ASN A 182 -30.11 8.76 8.65
N LEU A 183 -29.32 9.56 7.92
CA LEU A 183 -28.42 9.11 6.85
C LEU A 183 -26.95 9.31 7.27
N ASP A 184 -26.05 8.62 6.57
CA ASP A 184 -24.61 8.90 6.67
C ASP A 184 -24.29 10.20 5.90
N TRP A 185 -23.73 11.19 6.57
CA TRP A 185 -23.37 12.47 5.95
C TRP A 185 -22.30 12.32 4.87
N LEU A 186 -21.38 11.35 4.98
CA LEU A 186 -20.39 11.06 3.94
C LEU A 186 -21.04 10.52 2.68
N PHE A 187 -22.12 9.76 2.82
CA PHE A 187 -22.92 9.28 1.68
C PHE A 187 -23.58 10.45 0.94
N ILE A 188 -24.17 11.41 1.65
CA ILE A 188 -24.75 12.61 1.05
C ILE A 188 -23.70 13.45 0.35
N ALA A 189 -22.54 13.64 0.99
CA ALA A 189 -21.40 14.35 0.42
C ALA A 189 -20.87 13.66 -0.86
N ALA A 190 -20.81 12.34 -0.89
CA ALA A 190 -20.36 11.56 -2.04
C ALA A 190 -21.32 11.70 -3.23
N ILE A 191 -22.64 11.63 -3.00
CA ILE A 191 -23.66 11.88 -4.04
C ILE A 191 -23.51 13.30 -4.57
N SER A 192 -23.43 14.30 -3.70
CA SER A 192 -23.28 15.70 -4.07
C SER A 192 -22.02 15.93 -4.92
N TYR A 193 -20.93 15.27 -4.58
CA TYR A 193 -19.69 15.31 -5.36
C TYR A 193 -19.88 14.71 -6.75
N GLN A 194 -20.54 13.56 -6.86
CA GLN A 194 -20.79 12.87 -8.13
C GLN A 194 -21.68 13.69 -9.06
N GLU A 195 -22.70 14.36 -8.53
CA GLU A 195 -23.64 15.19 -9.32
C GLU A 195 -23.02 16.54 -9.74
N SER A 196 -21.94 16.99 -9.10
CA SER A 196 -21.27 18.26 -9.41
C SER A 196 -20.15 18.13 -10.45
N HIS A 197 -19.95 16.94 -11.01
CA HIS A 197 -18.93 16.59 -12.00
C HIS A 197 -19.54 15.87 -13.18
#